data_206836bfe8ee50aef4cbddba1d50b3a6
#
_entry.id   206836bfe8ee50aef4cbddba1d50b3a6
#
_cell.length_a   1.000
_cell.length_b   1.000
_cell.length_c   1.000
_cell.angle_alpha   90.00
_cell.angle_beta   90.00
_cell.angle_gamma   90.00
#
_symmetry.space_group_name_H-M   'P 1'
#
loop_
_entity.id
_entity.type
_entity.pdbx_description
1 polymer ?
#
loop_
_entity_poly.entity_id
_entity_poly.type
_entity_poly.pdbx_seq_one_letter_code
_entity_poly.pdbx_strand_id
1 'polypeptide(L)'
;MTCTDAQVRLMMRERTKGRTQQQAAVKANIKSRKTVARYERLGQLPSELKQARLYRTRADPFEEDWPEVERMLQAAPELEAKTLFEWLCEQRPGKYQAGQLRTLQRRVRDWRALHQNQVAILEQVHHPGEVIQTDGTWLTELGVSIAGEAFKHILIHCVLPYSNWEWGAVAQSESLLALQRGLESSLFKVGYVPQYHQTDNVSAATYQVRGAPGGRRAYNQGYLALLNHFGLKPRTIQVGCPEQNGDIESAHGHLKRALEQHLLLRGSRNFARLAEYEQFIEQVMTQRNQQRLKRLNEELVVMNPLTACLLYT
;
A
#
# COMPACT_ATOMS: atom_id res chain seq x y z
N MET A 1 9.19 30.98 20.65
CA MET A 1 8.41 30.58 19.44
C MET A 1 9.10 31.17 18.23
N THR A 2 9.44 30.34 17.28
CA THR A 2 10.03 30.75 15.98
C THR A 2 8.92 31.19 15.03
N CYS A 3 9.11 32.31 14.32
CA CYS A 3 8.17 32.76 13.30
C CYS A 3 8.09 31.75 12.15
N THR A 4 6.94 31.66 11.50
CA THR A 4 6.74 30.86 10.28
C THR A 4 7.08 31.70 9.04
N ASP A 5 7.41 31.05 7.93
CA ASP A 5 7.65 31.71 6.65
C ASP A 5 6.47 32.58 6.21
N ALA A 6 5.23 32.09 6.41
CA ALA A 6 4.03 32.82 6.11
C ALA A 6 3.92 34.13 6.88
N GLN A 7 4.27 34.11 8.18
CA GLN A 7 4.28 35.32 9.01
C GLN A 7 5.32 36.34 8.53
N VAL A 8 6.52 35.87 8.19
CA VAL A 8 7.58 36.76 7.70
C VAL A 8 7.24 37.34 6.32
N ARG A 9 6.68 36.55 5.40
CA ARG A 9 6.20 37.05 4.09
C ARG A 9 5.08 38.09 4.25
N LEU A 10 4.12 37.86 5.15
CA LEU A 10 3.05 38.81 5.41
C LEU A 10 3.62 40.12 6.00
N MET A 11 4.52 40.01 6.97
CA MET A 11 5.21 41.15 7.57
C MET A 11 5.97 41.96 6.50
N MET A 12 6.76 41.35 5.65
CA MET A 12 7.50 42.01 4.56
C MET A 12 6.53 42.76 3.63
N ARG A 13 5.44 42.11 3.20
CA ARG A 13 4.38 42.71 2.36
C ARG A 13 3.74 43.94 3.03
N GLU A 14 3.49 43.90 4.31
CA GLU A 14 2.90 45.02 5.04
C GLU A 14 3.92 46.19 5.22
N ARG A 15 5.21 45.87 5.32
CA ARG A 15 6.29 46.87 5.33
C ARG A 15 6.44 47.58 3.96
N THR A 16 6.32 46.84 2.86
CA THR A 16 6.32 47.43 1.50
C THR A 16 5.16 48.41 1.27
N LYS A 17 4.03 48.25 1.97
CA LYS A 17 2.90 49.15 1.97
C LYS A 17 3.09 50.38 2.85
N GLY A 18 4.28 50.65 3.37
CA GLY A 18 4.62 51.81 4.20
C GLY A 18 4.20 51.72 5.67
N ARG A 19 3.77 50.55 6.15
CA ARG A 19 3.37 50.41 7.58
C ARG A 19 4.60 50.38 8.48
N THR A 20 4.44 50.88 9.72
CA THR A 20 5.52 50.82 10.72
C THR A 20 5.84 49.36 11.10
N GLN A 21 7.04 49.12 11.63
CA GLN A 21 7.42 47.78 12.12
C GLN A 21 6.45 47.24 13.17
N GLN A 22 5.91 48.12 14.03
CA GLN A 22 4.92 47.73 15.05
C GLN A 22 3.60 47.26 14.41
N GLN A 23 3.10 48.00 13.42
CA GLN A 23 1.86 47.66 12.71
C GLN A 23 2.03 46.36 11.90
N ALA A 24 3.17 46.18 11.24
CA ALA A 24 3.47 44.96 10.50
C ALA A 24 3.60 43.75 11.43
N ALA A 25 4.19 43.91 12.63
CA ALA A 25 4.28 42.88 13.65
C ALA A 25 2.89 42.39 14.10
N VAL A 26 2.00 43.32 14.41
CA VAL A 26 0.62 43.01 14.84
C VAL A 26 -0.13 42.26 13.75
N LYS A 27 -0.09 42.75 12.50
CA LYS A 27 -0.78 42.09 11.39
C LYS A 27 -0.25 40.69 11.07
N ALA A 28 1.05 40.49 11.19
CA ALA A 28 1.67 39.19 10.94
C ALA A 28 1.66 38.25 12.18
N ASN A 29 1.00 38.66 13.27
CA ASN A 29 1.01 37.96 14.55
C ASN A 29 2.43 37.63 15.04
N ILE A 30 3.35 38.59 14.93
CA ILE A 30 4.73 38.51 15.39
C ILE A 30 4.81 39.27 16.72
N LYS A 31 5.21 38.58 17.79
CA LYS A 31 5.15 39.13 19.16
C LYS A 31 6.08 40.34 19.44
N SER A 32 7.10 40.56 18.60
CA SER A 32 8.11 41.56 18.90
C SER A 32 8.55 42.35 17.67
N ARG A 33 8.59 43.69 17.82
CA ARG A 33 9.20 44.59 16.85
C ARG A 33 10.66 44.24 16.52
N LYS A 34 11.42 43.78 17.54
CA LYS A 34 12.80 43.32 17.34
C LYS A 34 12.92 42.17 16.37
N THR A 35 11.92 41.27 16.34
CA THR A 35 11.85 40.15 15.41
C THR A 35 11.60 40.65 13.97
N VAL A 36 10.74 41.65 13.80
CA VAL A 36 10.51 42.30 12.50
C VAL A 36 11.79 42.93 11.98
N ALA A 37 12.45 43.76 12.78
CA ALA A 37 13.70 44.40 12.41
C ALA A 37 14.83 43.40 12.07
N ARG A 38 14.85 42.24 12.74
CA ARG A 38 15.79 41.17 12.45
C ARG A 38 15.54 40.58 11.04
N TYR A 39 14.31 40.21 10.70
CA TYR A 39 14.00 39.63 9.42
C TYR A 39 14.09 40.63 8.27
N GLU A 40 13.77 41.91 8.50
CA GLU A 40 14.04 42.97 7.53
C GLU A 40 15.53 43.09 7.17
N ARG A 41 16.37 43.08 8.19
CA ARG A 41 17.85 43.16 8.00
C ARG A 41 18.42 41.92 7.31
N LEU A 42 17.90 40.73 7.62
CA LEU A 42 18.36 39.45 7.03
C LEU A 42 17.86 39.23 5.62
N GLY A 43 16.69 39.73 5.28
CA GLY A 43 16.07 39.53 3.97
C GLY A 43 15.71 38.06 3.63
N GLN A 44 15.83 37.17 4.60
CA GLN A 44 15.68 35.71 4.43
C GLN A 44 14.52 35.17 5.24
N LEU A 45 13.93 34.08 4.76
CA LEU A 45 12.84 33.39 5.45
C LEU A 45 13.34 32.48 6.57
N PRO A 46 12.53 32.19 7.61
CA PRO A 46 12.90 31.25 8.67
C PRO A 46 13.35 29.87 8.18
N SER A 47 12.76 29.33 7.11
CA SER A 47 13.17 28.06 6.50
C SER A 47 14.57 28.13 5.88
N GLU A 48 14.92 29.25 5.25
CA GLU A 48 16.24 29.47 4.64
C GLU A 48 17.36 29.65 5.69
N LEU A 49 16.99 30.14 6.88
CA LEU A 49 17.89 30.30 8.01
C LEU A 49 18.09 29.01 8.82
N LYS A 50 17.27 27.97 8.59
CA LYS A 50 17.42 26.66 9.22
C LYS A 50 18.58 25.90 8.59
N GLN A 51 19.76 26.02 9.17
CA GLN A 51 20.83 25.08 8.87
C GLN A 51 20.47 23.70 9.42
N ALA A 52 20.60 22.66 8.60
CA ALA A 52 20.52 21.29 9.06
C ALA A 52 21.63 21.06 10.10
N ARG A 53 21.26 20.56 11.28
CA ARG A 53 22.25 20.22 12.31
C ARG A 53 23.00 18.97 11.84
N LEU A 54 24.21 19.13 11.36
CA LEU A 54 25.07 18.06 10.83
C LEU A 54 25.91 17.38 11.91
N TYR A 55 25.88 17.85 13.17
CA TYR A 55 26.67 17.28 14.25
C TYR A 55 25.81 16.46 15.22
N ARG A 56 26.33 15.29 15.59
CA ARG A 56 25.79 14.46 16.67
C ARG A 56 26.28 15.04 18.01
N THR A 57 25.36 15.40 18.90
CA THR A 57 25.70 15.94 20.23
C THR A 57 25.91 14.87 21.29
N ARG A 58 25.58 13.61 20.98
CA ARG A 58 25.76 12.47 21.88
C ARG A 58 26.63 11.41 21.20
N ALA A 59 27.53 10.82 21.95
CA ALA A 59 28.32 9.67 21.49
C ALA A 59 27.39 8.53 21.10
N ASP A 60 27.79 7.77 20.08
CA ASP A 60 27.05 6.58 19.67
C ASP A 60 27.29 5.46 20.68
N PRO A 61 26.25 4.95 21.36
CA PRO A 61 26.43 3.90 22.36
C PRO A 61 26.91 2.57 21.78
N PHE A 62 26.83 2.39 20.45
CA PHE A 62 27.20 1.16 19.76
C PHE A 62 28.55 1.24 19.05
N GLU A 63 29.32 2.33 19.23
CA GLU A 63 30.57 2.55 18.48
C GLU A 63 31.57 1.40 18.68
N GLU A 64 31.73 0.96 19.91
CA GLU A 64 32.69 -0.10 20.27
C GLU A 64 32.28 -1.49 19.75
N ASP A 65 30.98 -1.81 19.83
CA ASP A 65 30.47 -3.13 19.47
C ASP A 65 29.99 -3.20 18.00
N TRP A 66 30.03 -2.07 17.29
CA TRP A 66 29.56 -1.99 15.89
C TRP A 66 30.32 -2.92 14.93
N PRO A 67 31.64 -3.10 15.02
CA PRO A 67 32.35 -4.01 14.13
C PRO A 67 31.88 -5.47 14.26
N GLU A 68 31.38 -5.86 15.42
CA GLU A 68 30.84 -7.20 15.64
C GLU A 68 29.44 -7.33 15.04
N VAL A 69 28.59 -6.33 15.25
CA VAL A 69 27.26 -6.24 14.63
C VAL A 69 27.37 -6.21 13.10
N GLU A 70 28.32 -5.48 12.56
CA GLU A 70 28.56 -5.38 11.13
C GLU A 70 28.97 -6.71 10.51
N ARG A 71 29.84 -7.47 11.15
CA ARG A 71 30.20 -8.83 10.72
C ARG A 71 28.98 -9.76 10.70
N MET A 72 28.09 -9.65 11.69
CA MET A 72 26.86 -10.43 11.74
C MET A 72 25.91 -10.05 10.60
N LEU A 73 25.78 -8.76 10.31
CA LEU A 73 24.98 -8.26 9.19
C LEU A 73 25.56 -8.62 7.83
N GLN A 74 26.90 -8.73 7.70
CA GLN A 74 27.55 -9.20 6.47
C GLN A 74 27.30 -10.72 6.25
N ALA A 75 27.28 -11.51 7.33
CA ALA A 75 26.99 -12.94 7.26
C ALA A 75 25.50 -13.24 7.04
N ALA A 76 24.61 -12.46 7.62
CA ALA A 76 23.17 -12.61 7.54
C ALA A 76 22.48 -11.20 7.49
N PRO A 77 22.36 -10.61 6.28
CA PRO A 77 21.80 -9.25 6.11
C PRO A 77 20.35 -9.10 6.54
N GLU A 78 19.59 -10.20 6.64
CA GLU A 78 18.21 -10.26 7.09
C GLU A 78 18.04 -10.14 8.61
N LEU A 79 19.11 -10.26 9.41
CA LEU A 79 19.05 -10.14 10.88
C LEU A 79 18.37 -8.82 11.31
N GLU A 80 17.30 -8.94 12.07
CA GLU A 80 16.57 -7.78 12.57
C GLU A 80 17.39 -6.99 13.60
N ALA A 81 17.29 -5.66 13.55
CA ALA A 81 17.98 -4.81 14.52
C ALA A 81 17.50 -5.04 15.96
N LYS A 82 16.28 -5.55 16.16
CA LYS A 82 15.77 -5.93 17.49
C LYS A 82 16.50 -7.14 18.03
N THR A 83 16.64 -8.19 17.22
CA THR A 83 17.37 -9.42 17.57
C THR A 83 18.83 -9.13 17.89
N LEU A 84 19.47 -8.27 17.08
CA LEU A 84 20.85 -7.81 17.34
C LEU A 84 20.96 -7.03 18.64
N PHE A 85 19.96 -6.22 18.98
CA PHE A 85 19.94 -5.48 20.24
C PHE A 85 19.77 -6.40 21.45
N GLU A 86 18.85 -7.36 21.37
CA GLU A 86 18.65 -8.37 22.44
C GLU A 86 19.94 -9.18 22.66
N TRP A 87 20.57 -9.62 21.59
CA TRP A 87 21.86 -10.31 21.64
C TRP A 87 22.95 -9.43 22.29
N LEU A 88 23.06 -8.14 21.93
CA LEU A 88 24.01 -7.22 22.55
C LEU A 88 23.75 -7.06 24.05
N CYS A 89 22.51 -7.01 24.49
CA CYS A 89 22.14 -6.93 25.89
C CYS A 89 22.56 -8.18 26.67
N GLU A 90 22.45 -9.35 26.04
CA GLU A 90 22.90 -10.64 26.62
C GLU A 90 24.43 -10.73 26.71
N GLN A 91 25.14 -10.31 25.65
CA GLN A 91 26.61 -10.35 25.63
C GLN A 91 27.26 -9.29 26.53
N ARG A 92 26.57 -8.19 26.77
CA ARG A 92 27.07 -7.03 27.55
C ARG A 92 26.04 -6.61 28.61
N PRO A 93 25.83 -7.41 29.68
CA PRO A 93 24.82 -7.12 30.69
C PRO A 93 25.02 -5.73 31.31
N GLY A 94 23.96 -4.91 31.30
CA GLY A 94 23.94 -3.58 31.89
C GLY A 94 24.58 -2.45 31.05
N LYS A 95 25.19 -2.75 29.88
CA LYS A 95 25.77 -1.72 28.98
C LYS A 95 24.71 -0.94 28.21
N TYR A 96 23.63 -1.60 27.81
CA TYR A 96 22.58 -1.03 26.96
C TYR A 96 21.26 -0.85 27.69
N GLN A 97 20.55 0.22 27.32
CA GLN A 97 19.21 0.54 27.84
C GLN A 97 18.16 0.39 26.73
N ALA A 98 16.94 -0.03 27.07
CA ALA A 98 15.86 -0.27 26.11
C ALA A 98 15.58 0.91 25.14
N GLY A 99 15.73 2.16 25.63
CA GLY A 99 15.58 3.36 24.81
C GLY A 99 16.59 3.52 23.67
N GLN A 100 17.69 2.75 23.68
CA GLN A 100 18.75 2.81 22.67
C GLN A 100 18.46 1.94 21.44
N LEU A 101 17.47 1.02 21.49
CA LEU A 101 17.07 0.19 20.36
C LEU A 101 16.83 1.03 19.10
N ARG A 102 16.19 2.17 19.22
CA ARG A 102 15.91 3.05 18.07
C ARG A 102 17.16 3.66 17.43
N THR A 103 18.23 3.78 18.17
CA THR A 103 19.54 4.22 17.66
C THR A 103 20.19 3.10 16.86
N LEU A 104 20.14 1.84 17.34
CA LEU A 104 20.61 0.68 16.60
C LEU A 104 19.81 0.45 15.31
N GLN A 105 18.48 0.54 15.39
CA GLN A 105 17.61 0.42 14.21
C GLN A 105 17.99 1.41 13.09
N ARG A 106 18.29 2.68 13.46
CA ARG A 106 18.75 3.68 12.49
C ARG A 106 20.11 3.30 11.90
N ARG A 107 21.05 2.86 12.72
CA ARG A 107 22.40 2.50 12.27
C ARG A 107 22.37 1.27 11.34
N VAL A 108 21.58 0.24 11.67
CA VAL A 108 21.37 -0.92 10.81
C VAL A 108 20.69 -0.54 9.49
N ARG A 109 19.67 0.34 9.52
CA ARG A 109 19.04 0.84 8.30
C ARG A 109 20.04 1.59 7.41
N ASP A 110 20.86 2.46 7.99
CA ASP A 110 21.85 3.26 7.26
C ASP A 110 22.96 2.34 6.67
N TRP A 111 23.36 1.30 7.42
CA TRP A 111 24.27 0.28 6.93
C TRP A 111 23.67 -0.51 5.74
N ARG A 112 22.41 -0.94 5.84
CA ARG A 112 21.71 -1.63 4.75
C ARG A 112 21.60 -0.77 3.50
N ALA A 113 21.35 0.52 3.66
CA ALA A 113 21.30 1.47 2.53
C ALA A 113 22.62 1.57 1.76
N LEU A 114 23.75 1.29 2.41
CA LEU A 114 25.09 1.33 1.80
C LEU A 114 25.54 -0.04 1.23
N HIS A 115 25.10 -1.15 1.82
CA HIS A 115 25.66 -2.48 1.54
C HIS A 115 24.67 -3.42 0.85
N GLN A 116 23.38 -3.16 0.93
CA GLN A 116 22.40 -3.93 0.16
C GLN A 116 22.21 -3.27 -1.21
N ASN A 117 22.21 -4.09 -2.27
CA ASN A 117 21.77 -3.63 -3.57
C ASN A 117 20.38 -3.03 -3.41
N GLN A 118 20.26 -1.73 -3.61
CA GLN A 118 18.96 -1.10 -3.69
C GLN A 118 18.25 -1.72 -4.90
N VAL A 119 17.31 -2.60 -4.65
CA VAL A 119 16.32 -2.96 -5.67
C VAL A 119 15.59 -1.65 -5.93
N ALA A 120 15.82 -1.08 -7.11
CA ALA A 120 15.09 0.10 -7.54
C ALA A 120 13.61 -0.34 -7.63
N ILE A 121 12.83 0.03 -6.62
CA ILE A 121 11.37 -0.10 -6.69
C ILE A 121 10.93 0.98 -7.68
N LEU A 122 10.77 0.57 -8.93
CA LEU A 122 10.19 1.45 -9.94
C LEU A 122 8.71 1.59 -9.57
N GLU A 123 8.29 2.83 -9.35
CA GLU A 123 6.89 3.15 -9.14
C GLU A 123 6.08 2.66 -10.36
N GLN A 124 5.14 1.77 -10.14
CA GLN A 124 4.27 1.32 -11.22
C GLN A 124 3.27 2.44 -11.54
N VAL A 125 3.33 2.92 -12.77
CA VAL A 125 2.39 3.93 -13.26
C VAL A 125 1.16 3.19 -13.80
N HIS A 126 0.03 3.38 -13.13
CA HIS A 126 -1.27 2.86 -13.57
C HIS A 126 -2.04 3.91 -14.36
N HIS A 127 -2.61 3.49 -15.46
CA HIS A 127 -3.50 4.33 -16.27
C HIS A 127 -4.97 4.02 -15.96
N PRO A 128 -5.85 5.03 -15.95
CA PRO A 128 -7.26 4.82 -15.66
C PRO A 128 -7.89 3.87 -16.70
N GLY A 129 -8.67 2.89 -16.24
CA GLY A 129 -9.39 1.94 -17.09
C GLY A 129 -8.52 0.96 -17.86
N GLU A 130 -7.21 0.89 -17.59
CA GLU A 130 -6.31 0.00 -18.32
C GLU A 130 -6.49 -1.46 -17.93
N VAL A 131 -6.48 -1.77 -16.64
CA VAL A 131 -6.38 -3.14 -16.15
C VAL A 131 -7.25 -3.40 -14.91
N ILE A 132 -7.85 -4.58 -14.88
CA ILE A 132 -8.37 -5.21 -13.67
C ILE A 132 -7.47 -6.38 -13.30
N GLN A 133 -6.95 -6.39 -12.09
CA GLN A 133 -6.17 -7.50 -11.55
C GLN A 133 -7.07 -8.43 -10.76
N THR A 134 -6.90 -9.74 -10.92
CA THR A 134 -7.64 -10.76 -10.17
C THR A 134 -6.69 -11.78 -9.58
N ASP A 135 -6.84 -12.03 -8.28
CA ASP A 135 -6.09 -13.05 -7.57
C ASP A 135 -6.91 -13.65 -6.43
N GLY A 136 -6.55 -14.87 -6.02
CA GLY A 136 -7.19 -15.58 -4.92
C GLY A 136 -6.50 -15.30 -3.58
N THR A 137 -7.27 -14.98 -2.55
CA THR A 137 -6.73 -14.84 -1.19
C THR A 137 -7.49 -15.67 -0.19
N TRP A 138 -6.77 -16.55 0.52
CA TRP A 138 -7.35 -17.38 1.59
C TRP A 138 -7.75 -16.51 2.79
N LEU A 139 -8.99 -16.65 3.24
CA LEU A 139 -9.54 -15.93 4.40
C LEU A 139 -9.68 -16.84 5.64
N THR A 140 -9.00 -17.98 5.64
CA THR A 140 -9.02 -18.95 6.75
C THR A 140 -8.63 -18.34 8.09
N GLU A 141 -7.69 -17.39 8.09
CA GLU A 141 -7.20 -16.68 9.28
C GLU A 141 -8.30 -15.89 10.00
N LEU A 142 -9.36 -15.50 9.30
CA LEU A 142 -10.48 -14.78 9.89
C LEU A 142 -11.32 -15.66 10.85
N GLY A 143 -11.13 -16.97 10.86
CA GLY A 143 -11.82 -17.90 11.79
C GLY A 143 -13.34 -17.88 11.68
N VAL A 144 -13.88 -17.65 10.48
CA VAL A 144 -15.33 -17.57 10.22
C VAL A 144 -15.95 -18.96 10.27
N SER A 145 -17.15 -19.03 10.82
CA SER A 145 -18.00 -20.22 10.78
C SER A 145 -19.39 -19.91 10.19
N ILE A 146 -19.97 -20.92 9.52
CA ILE A 146 -21.34 -20.87 9.00
C ILE A 146 -22.16 -21.93 9.70
N ALA A 147 -23.27 -21.54 10.30
CA ALA A 147 -24.13 -22.42 11.13
C ALA A 147 -23.34 -23.19 12.20
N GLY A 148 -22.29 -22.59 12.77
CA GLY A 148 -21.42 -23.20 13.78
C GLY A 148 -20.26 -24.03 13.22
N GLU A 149 -20.24 -24.35 11.91
CA GLU A 149 -19.19 -25.11 11.25
C GLU A 149 -18.08 -24.19 10.71
N ALA A 150 -16.81 -24.55 10.93
CA ALA A 150 -15.68 -23.78 10.45
C ALA A 150 -15.68 -23.68 8.91
N PHE A 151 -15.63 -22.46 8.39
CA PHE A 151 -15.72 -22.21 6.95
C PHE A 151 -14.37 -21.80 6.37
N LYS A 152 -13.67 -22.77 5.79
CA LYS A 152 -12.42 -22.51 5.05
C LYS A 152 -12.76 -22.11 3.63
N HIS A 153 -12.32 -20.92 3.22
CA HIS A 153 -12.68 -20.36 1.93
C HIS A 153 -11.60 -19.41 1.41
N ILE A 154 -11.69 -19.13 0.13
CA ILE A 154 -10.90 -18.16 -0.61
C ILE A 154 -11.83 -17.06 -1.11
N LEU A 155 -11.35 -15.85 -1.18
CA LEU A 155 -11.98 -14.77 -1.92
C LEU A 155 -11.25 -14.61 -3.25
N ILE A 156 -11.96 -14.73 -4.35
CA ILE A 156 -11.45 -14.28 -5.65
C ILE A 156 -11.63 -12.78 -5.68
N HIS A 157 -10.52 -12.08 -5.52
CA HIS A 157 -10.48 -10.64 -5.33
C HIS A 157 -10.05 -9.94 -6.61
N CYS A 158 -10.79 -8.94 -7.04
CA CYS A 158 -10.53 -8.12 -8.20
C CYS A 158 -10.25 -6.69 -7.78
N VAL A 159 -9.23 -6.07 -8.38
CA VAL A 159 -8.80 -4.71 -8.07
C VAL A 159 -8.56 -3.93 -9.36
N LEU A 160 -8.99 -2.67 -9.41
CA LEU A 160 -8.57 -1.69 -10.41
C LEU A 160 -7.39 -0.90 -9.82
N PRO A 161 -6.13 -1.11 -10.25
CA PRO A 161 -4.96 -0.56 -9.56
C PRO A 161 -4.89 0.97 -9.55
N TYR A 162 -5.45 1.63 -10.56
CA TYR A 162 -5.46 3.10 -10.61
C TYR A 162 -6.30 3.72 -9.49
N SER A 163 -7.54 3.26 -9.30
CA SER A 163 -8.45 3.79 -8.25
C SER A 163 -8.32 3.05 -6.93
N ASN A 164 -7.73 1.85 -6.93
CA ASN A 164 -7.78 0.87 -5.86
C ASN A 164 -9.23 0.40 -5.56
N TRP A 165 -10.17 0.58 -6.49
CA TRP A 165 -11.48 -0.02 -6.37
C TRP A 165 -11.37 -1.54 -6.33
N GLU A 166 -12.16 -2.16 -5.45
CA GLU A 166 -12.05 -3.60 -5.21
C GLU A 166 -13.42 -4.26 -5.11
N TRP A 167 -13.49 -5.49 -5.60
CA TRP A 167 -14.65 -6.36 -5.44
C TRP A 167 -14.23 -7.83 -5.54
N GLY A 168 -15.15 -8.76 -5.30
CA GLY A 168 -14.85 -10.17 -5.44
C GLY A 168 -15.98 -11.07 -5.02
N ALA A 169 -15.75 -12.38 -5.14
CA ALA A 169 -16.70 -13.42 -4.76
C ALA A 169 -16.03 -14.49 -3.90
N VAL A 170 -16.78 -15.02 -2.94
CA VAL A 170 -16.36 -16.15 -2.10
C VAL A 170 -16.34 -17.43 -2.93
N ALA A 171 -15.28 -18.23 -2.79
CA ALA A 171 -15.13 -19.52 -3.44
C ALA A 171 -14.50 -20.53 -2.47
N GLN A 172 -14.50 -21.80 -2.83
CA GLN A 172 -13.89 -22.87 -2.04
C GLN A 172 -12.57 -23.38 -2.66
N SER A 173 -12.25 -22.94 -3.88
CA SER A 173 -11.05 -23.36 -4.61
C SER A 173 -10.64 -22.33 -5.66
N GLU A 174 -9.39 -22.40 -6.10
CA GLU A 174 -8.82 -21.58 -7.19
C GLU A 174 -9.14 -22.21 -8.57
N SER A 175 -10.41 -22.48 -8.84
CA SER A 175 -10.84 -23.05 -10.12
C SER A 175 -11.13 -21.96 -11.16
N LEU A 176 -11.19 -22.36 -12.45
CA LEU A 176 -11.62 -21.46 -13.52
C LEU A 176 -13.03 -20.90 -13.26
N LEU A 177 -13.94 -21.73 -12.74
CA LEU A 177 -15.30 -21.30 -12.38
C LEU A 177 -15.29 -20.26 -11.26
N ALA A 178 -14.41 -20.41 -10.26
CA ALA A 178 -14.26 -19.43 -9.19
C ALA A 178 -13.71 -18.09 -9.75
N LEU A 179 -12.68 -18.15 -10.60
CA LEU A 179 -12.13 -16.98 -11.29
C LEU A 179 -13.22 -16.27 -12.13
N GLN A 180 -14.01 -17.04 -12.89
CA GLN A 180 -15.14 -16.53 -13.67
C GLN A 180 -16.13 -15.79 -12.76
N ARG A 181 -16.62 -16.41 -11.69
CA ARG A 181 -17.57 -15.79 -10.74
C ARG A 181 -17.03 -14.51 -10.12
N GLY A 182 -15.75 -14.50 -9.72
CA GLY A 182 -15.11 -13.33 -9.15
C GLY A 182 -15.04 -12.16 -10.13
N LEU A 183 -14.60 -12.43 -11.36
CA LEU A 183 -14.51 -11.42 -12.41
C LEU A 183 -15.90 -10.91 -12.83
N GLU A 184 -16.87 -11.81 -13.10
CA GLU A 184 -18.25 -11.47 -13.45
C GLU A 184 -18.88 -10.58 -12.37
N SER A 185 -18.84 -11.02 -11.10
CA SER A 185 -19.36 -10.24 -9.97
C SER A 185 -18.75 -8.84 -9.92
N SER A 186 -17.45 -8.72 -10.19
CA SER A 186 -16.74 -7.45 -10.16
C SER A 186 -17.13 -6.54 -11.32
N LEU A 187 -17.21 -7.07 -12.55
CA LEU A 187 -17.61 -6.32 -13.73
C LEU A 187 -19.08 -5.85 -13.62
N PHE A 188 -19.98 -6.71 -13.16
CA PHE A 188 -21.38 -6.32 -12.92
C PHE A 188 -21.51 -5.27 -11.82
N LYS A 189 -20.69 -5.35 -10.78
CA LYS A 189 -20.72 -4.37 -9.70
C LYS A 189 -20.23 -3.00 -10.11
N VAL A 190 -19.13 -2.92 -10.89
CA VAL A 190 -18.61 -1.65 -11.39
C VAL A 190 -19.41 -1.12 -12.57
N GLY A 191 -20.05 -2.00 -13.36
CA GLY A 191 -20.86 -1.66 -14.53
C GLY A 191 -20.04 -1.31 -15.78
N TYR A 192 -18.72 -1.49 -15.77
CA TYR A 192 -17.79 -1.12 -16.83
C TYR A 192 -16.71 -2.17 -17.02
N VAL A 193 -16.09 -2.18 -18.20
CA VAL A 193 -15.06 -3.15 -18.60
C VAL A 193 -13.76 -2.41 -18.92
N PRO A 194 -12.65 -2.72 -18.24
CA PRO A 194 -11.32 -2.18 -18.58
C PRO A 194 -10.75 -2.85 -19.84
N GLN A 195 -9.55 -2.45 -20.28
CA GLN A 195 -8.95 -3.02 -21.49
C GLN A 195 -8.36 -4.41 -21.26
N TYR A 196 -7.70 -4.62 -20.13
CA TYR A 196 -6.97 -5.86 -19.83
C TYR A 196 -7.48 -6.49 -18.53
N HIS A 197 -7.49 -7.82 -18.52
CA HIS A 197 -7.58 -8.61 -17.31
C HIS A 197 -6.22 -9.22 -17.02
N GLN A 198 -5.67 -8.91 -15.87
CA GLN A 198 -4.38 -9.43 -15.39
C GLN A 198 -4.62 -10.43 -14.26
N THR A 199 -4.02 -11.58 -14.37
CA THR A 199 -3.98 -12.58 -13.30
C THR A 199 -2.59 -13.17 -13.22
N ASP A 200 -2.24 -13.74 -12.07
CA ASP A 200 -1.02 -14.52 -11.94
C ASP A 200 -1.07 -15.77 -12.84
N ASN A 201 0.08 -16.43 -12.98
CA ASN A 201 0.25 -17.66 -13.75
C ASN A 201 -0.46 -18.88 -13.14
N VAL A 202 -1.67 -18.68 -12.56
CA VAL A 202 -2.48 -19.76 -11.99
C VAL A 202 -2.96 -20.74 -13.05
N SER A 203 -3.09 -22.01 -12.66
CA SER A 203 -3.55 -23.09 -13.56
C SER A 203 -4.97 -22.88 -14.12
N ALA A 204 -5.77 -22.08 -13.45
CA ALA A 204 -7.10 -21.68 -13.92
C ALA A 204 -7.04 -20.84 -15.21
N ALA A 205 -6.07 -19.94 -15.34
CA ALA A 205 -5.95 -19.04 -16.48
C ALA A 205 -4.94 -19.55 -17.53
N THR A 206 -3.88 -20.23 -17.10
CA THR A 206 -2.77 -20.65 -17.97
C THR A 206 -2.33 -22.09 -17.70
N TYR A 207 -1.79 -22.75 -18.70
CA TYR A 207 -1.14 -24.06 -18.55
C TYR A 207 0.23 -24.08 -19.21
N GLN A 208 1.13 -24.92 -18.71
CA GLN A 208 2.46 -25.06 -19.25
C GLN A 208 2.44 -25.95 -20.48
N VAL A 209 2.97 -25.48 -21.60
CA VAL A 209 3.04 -26.26 -22.84
C VAL A 209 4.17 -27.27 -22.71
N ARG A 210 3.84 -28.57 -22.73
CA ARG A 210 4.84 -29.66 -22.65
C ARG A 210 5.80 -29.61 -23.84
N GLY A 211 7.11 -29.63 -23.54
CA GLY A 211 8.16 -29.67 -24.57
C GLY A 211 8.51 -28.32 -25.20
N ALA A 212 7.91 -27.23 -24.78
CA ALA A 212 8.29 -25.91 -25.29
C ALA A 212 9.56 -25.37 -24.61
N PRO A 213 10.55 -24.83 -25.37
CA PRO A 213 11.72 -24.21 -24.81
C PRO A 213 11.33 -23.02 -23.90
N GLY A 214 12.00 -22.93 -22.73
CA GLY A 214 11.79 -21.81 -21.79
C GLY A 214 10.49 -21.87 -20.99
N GLY A 215 9.77 -23.02 -20.93
CA GLY A 215 8.57 -23.16 -20.10
C GLY A 215 7.39 -22.34 -20.59
N ARG A 216 7.23 -22.16 -21.90
CA ARG A 216 6.16 -21.36 -22.50
C ARG A 216 4.77 -21.77 -21.96
N ARG A 217 3.99 -20.79 -21.50
CA ARG A 217 2.62 -20.99 -21.04
C ARG A 217 1.63 -20.58 -22.13
N ALA A 218 0.49 -21.27 -22.16
CA ALA A 218 -0.64 -20.92 -23.02
C ALA A 218 -1.87 -20.65 -22.15
N TYR A 219 -2.76 -19.82 -22.63
CA TYR A 219 -4.01 -19.52 -21.92
C TYR A 219 -5.00 -20.69 -22.04
N ASN A 220 -5.75 -20.92 -20.99
CA ASN A 220 -6.87 -21.85 -20.98
C ASN A 220 -7.96 -21.34 -21.95
N GLN A 221 -8.51 -22.24 -22.78
CA GLN A 221 -9.55 -21.91 -23.79
C GLN A 221 -10.81 -21.32 -23.11
N GLY A 222 -11.24 -21.88 -21.97
CA GLY A 222 -12.39 -21.38 -21.22
C GLY A 222 -12.13 -19.97 -20.67
N TYR A 223 -10.90 -19.70 -20.24
CA TYR A 223 -10.49 -18.36 -19.80
C TYR A 223 -10.52 -17.35 -20.97
N LEU A 224 -10.00 -17.73 -22.14
CA LEU A 224 -10.07 -16.88 -23.33
C LEU A 224 -11.51 -16.61 -23.78
N ALA A 225 -12.38 -17.63 -23.72
CA ALA A 225 -13.80 -17.47 -24.02
C ALA A 225 -14.48 -16.48 -23.09
N LEU A 226 -14.20 -16.56 -21.79
CA LEU A 226 -14.68 -15.61 -20.78
C LEU A 226 -14.23 -14.17 -21.09
N LEU A 227 -12.94 -13.97 -21.36
CA LEU A 227 -12.42 -12.64 -21.66
C LEU A 227 -13.01 -12.07 -22.95
N ASN A 228 -13.12 -12.88 -24.00
CA ASN A 228 -13.73 -12.49 -25.27
C ASN A 228 -15.19 -12.08 -25.08
N HIS A 229 -15.94 -12.79 -24.24
CA HIS A 229 -17.33 -12.44 -23.92
C HIS A 229 -17.47 -11.01 -23.39
N PHE A 230 -16.56 -10.57 -22.51
CA PHE A 230 -16.56 -9.22 -21.97
C PHE A 230 -15.75 -8.21 -22.80
N GLY A 231 -15.05 -8.63 -23.85
CA GLY A 231 -14.17 -7.76 -24.65
C GLY A 231 -12.85 -7.42 -23.96
N LEU A 232 -12.44 -8.21 -22.96
CA LEU A 232 -11.18 -8.07 -22.24
C LEU A 232 -10.03 -8.72 -23.00
N LYS A 233 -8.83 -8.16 -22.88
CA LYS A 233 -7.59 -8.77 -23.38
C LYS A 233 -6.83 -9.42 -22.21
N PRO A 234 -6.29 -10.64 -22.40
CA PRO A 234 -5.50 -11.29 -21.35
C PRO A 234 -4.16 -10.60 -21.15
N ARG A 235 -3.75 -10.45 -19.90
CA ARG A 235 -2.41 -10.03 -19.48
C ARG A 235 -1.95 -10.95 -18.36
N THR A 236 -0.77 -11.53 -18.48
CA THR A 236 -0.14 -12.30 -17.42
C THR A 236 1.09 -11.59 -16.91
N ILE A 237 1.44 -11.88 -15.66
CA ILE A 237 2.65 -11.40 -15.03
C ILE A 237 3.84 -12.10 -15.69
N GLN A 238 4.92 -11.35 -15.94
CA GLN A 238 6.15 -11.92 -16.46
C GLN A 238 6.76 -12.86 -15.41
N VAL A 239 7.21 -14.02 -15.85
CA VAL A 239 7.89 -14.98 -14.96
C VAL A 239 9.14 -14.35 -14.38
N GLY A 240 9.21 -14.32 -13.04
CA GLY A 240 10.33 -13.69 -12.31
C GLY A 240 10.14 -12.20 -11.98
N CYS A 241 8.95 -11.62 -12.23
CA CYS A 241 8.61 -10.24 -11.90
C CYS A 241 7.42 -10.19 -10.90
N PRO A 242 7.59 -10.65 -9.65
CA PRO A 242 6.52 -10.68 -8.66
C PRO A 242 6.01 -9.28 -8.31
N GLU A 243 6.84 -8.25 -8.49
CA GLU A 243 6.48 -6.84 -8.28
C GLU A 243 5.26 -6.39 -9.11
N GLN A 244 4.99 -7.05 -10.25
CA GLN A 244 3.81 -6.75 -11.09
C GLN A 244 2.48 -7.13 -10.41
N ASN A 245 2.51 -7.91 -9.33
CA ASN A 245 1.33 -8.30 -8.54
C ASN A 245 1.22 -7.53 -7.20
N GLY A 246 2.15 -6.63 -6.92
CA GLY A 246 2.26 -5.95 -5.63
C GLY A 246 1.00 -5.18 -5.22
N ASP A 247 0.24 -4.65 -6.18
CA ASP A 247 -0.99 -3.90 -5.89
C ASP A 247 -2.09 -4.79 -5.32
N ILE A 248 -2.35 -5.93 -5.95
CA ILE A 248 -3.40 -6.85 -5.48
C ILE A 248 -2.97 -7.55 -4.17
N GLU A 249 -1.69 -7.89 -4.00
CA GLU A 249 -1.17 -8.42 -2.74
C GLU A 249 -1.32 -7.42 -1.59
N SER A 250 -1.00 -6.16 -1.85
CA SER A 250 -1.22 -5.05 -0.90
C SER A 250 -2.71 -4.88 -0.57
N ALA A 251 -3.57 -4.93 -1.59
CA ALA A 251 -5.03 -4.86 -1.42
C ALA A 251 -5.56 -6.01 -0.56
N HIS A 252 -5.04 -7.25 -0.74
CA HIS A 252 -5.37 -8.41 0.11
C HIS A 252 -5.09 -8.13 1.59
N GLY A 253 -3.90 -7.61 1.91
CA GLY A 253 -3.52 -7.27 3.29
C GLY A 253 -4.44 -6.22 3.90
N HIS A 254 -4.79 -5.19 3.13
CA HIS A 254 -5.71 -4.14 3.57
C HIS A 254 -7.14 -4.64 3.75
N LEU A 255 -7.64 -5.47 2.83
CA LEU A 255 -8.99 -6.03 2.92
C LEU A 255 -9.12 -7.01 4.09
N LYS A 256 -8.17 -7.94 4.26
CA LYS A 256 -8.15 -8.87 5.41
C LYS A 256 -8.20 -8.12 6.74
N ARG A 257 -7.40 -7.07 6.89
CA ARG A 257 -7.42 -6.22 8.09
C ARG A 257 -8.76 -5.53 8.30
N ALA A 258 -9.38 -5.02 7.23
CA ALA A 258 -10.68 -4.38 7.32
C ALA A 258 -11.78 -5.39 7.73
N LEU A 259 -11.80 -6.57 7.09
CA LEU A 259 -12.75 -7.65 7.45
C LEU A 259 -12.59 -8.06 8.91
N GLU A 260 -11.34 -8.24 9.38
CA GLU A 260 -11.06 -8.56 10.79
C GLU A 260 -11.62 -7.48 11.73
N GLN A 261 -11.39 -6.20 11.45
CA GLN A 261 -11.91 -5.12 12.29
C GLN A 261 -13.44 -5.07 12.31
N HIS A 262 -14.09 -5.32 11.16
CA HIS A 262 -15.56 -5.38 11.10
C HIS A 262 -16.13 -6.62 11.78
N LEU A 263 -15.43 -7.78 11.78
CA LEU A 263 -15.80 -8.96 12.56
C LEU A 263 -15.70 -8.70 14.07
N LEU A 264 -14.66 -7.97 14.50
CA LEU A 264 -14.53 -7.54 15.90
C LEU A 264 -15.66 -6.60 16.32
N LEU A 265 -16.04 -5.65 15.47
CA LEU A 265 -17.19 -4.75 15.72
C LEU A 265 -18.51 -5.51 15.78
N ARG A 266 -18.68 -6.53 14.94
CA ARG A 266 -19.86 -7.40 14.95
C ARG A 266 -19.95 -8.25 16.22
N GLY A 267 -18.83 -8.52 16.89
CA GLY A 267 -18.76 -9.33 18.10
C GLY A 267 -18.96 -10.83 17.89
N SER A 268 -19.09 -11.30 16.64
CA SER A 268 -19.24 -12.72 16.30
C SER A 268 -18.64 -13.03 14.93
N ARG A 269 -18.00 -14.19 14.82
CA ARG A 269 -17.47 -14.73 13.56
C ARG A 269 -18.37 -15.81 12.95
N ASN A 270 -19.49 -16.13 13.63
CA ASN A 270 -20.47 -17.10 13.17
C ASN A 270 -21.61 -16.39 12.40
N PHE A 271 -21.94 -16.92 11.24
CA PHE A 271 -23.06 -16.50 10.39
C PHE A 271 -24.06 -17.65 10.28
N ALA A 272 -25.35 -17.34 10.24
CA ALA A 272 -26.35 -18.38 10.13
C ALA A 272 -26.35 -19.03 8.71
N ARG A 273 -26.01 -18.25 7.67
CA ARG A 273 -25.98 -18.71 6.29
C ARG A 273 -24.82 -18.08 5.52
N LEU A 274 -24.35 -18.76 4.48
CA LEU A 274 -23.29 -18.26 3.61
C LEU A 274 -23.64 -16.89 3.00
N ALA A 275 -24.88 -16.72 2.55
CA ALA A 275 -25.33 -15.45 1.98
C ALA A 275 -25.18 -14.24 2.94
N GLU A 276 -25.35 -14.46 4.26
CA GLU A 276 -25.13 -13.39 5.25
C GLU A 276 -23.64 -13.01 5.36
N TYR A 277 -22.76 -13.99 5.22
CA TYR A 277 -21.33 -13.74 5.21
C TYR A 277 -20.88 -13.04 3.92
N GLU A 278 -21.39 -13.49 2.78
CA GLU A 278 -21.13 -12.82 1.50
C GLU A 278 -21.60 -11.35 1.52
N GLN A 279 -22.81 -11.10 2.02
CA GLN A 279 -23.34 -9.75 2.21
C GLN A 279 -22.47 -8.91 3.15
N PHE A 280 -21.93 -9.51 4.21
CA PHE A 280 -20.99 -8.82 5.12
C PHE A 280 -19.71 -8.41 4.37
N ILE A 281 -19.10 -9.29 3.59
CA ILE A 281 -17.93 -8.97 2.76
C ILE A 281 -18.24 -7.83 1.78
N GLU A 282 -19.37 -7.92 1.09
CA GLU A 282 -19.84 -6.90 0.15
C GLU A 282 -20.04 -5.53 0.81
N GLN A 283 -20.60 -5.49 2.01
CA GLN A 283 -20.77 -4.25 2.78
C GLN A 283 -19.43 -3.61 3.09
N VAL A 284 -18.44 -4.40 3.56
CA VAL A 284 -17.09 -3.89 3.86
C VAL A 284 -16.41 -3.35 2.61
N MET A 285 -16.45 -4.09 1.49
CA MET A 285 -15.87 -3.62 0.21
C MET A 285 -16.59 -2.36 -0.29
N THR A 286 -17.91 -2.30 -0.19
CA THR A 286 -18.70 -1.12 -0.59
C THR A 286 -18.28 0.11 0.21
N GLN A 287 -18.16 -0.01 1.53
CA GLN A 287 -17.73 1.09 2.40
C GLN A 287 -16.31 1.57 2.05
N ARG A 288 -15.40 0.65 1.77
CA ARG A 288 -14.04 0.98 1.35
C ARG A 288 -14.02 1.70 -0.01
N ASN A 289 -14.83 1.24 -0.94
CA ASN A 289 -14.93 1.83 -2.29
C ASN A 289 -15.51 3.25 -2.28
N GLN A 290 -16.34 3.61 -1.30
CA GLN A 290 -16.84 4.99 -1.16
C GLN A 290 -15.70 6.02 -1.04
N GLN A 291 -14.58 5.66 -0.42
CA GLN A 291 -13.42 6.55 -0.30
C GLN A 291 -12.63 6.70 -1.62
N ARG A 292 -12.90 5.83 -2.60
CA ARG A 292 -12.19 5.73 -3.89
C ARG A 292 -12.96 6.32 -5.06
N LEU A 293 -14.19 6.79 -4.82
CA LEU A 293 -15.13 7.25 -5.86
C LEU A 293 -14.53 8.30 -6.80
N LYS A 294 -13.70 9.21 -6.30
CA LYS A 294 -13.08 10.25 -7.14
C LYS A 294 -12.23 9.63 -8.25
N ARG A 295 -11.29 8.75 -7.91
CA ARG A 295 -10.43 8.08 -8.90
C ARG A 295 -11.20 7.06 -9.73
N LEU A 296 -12.16 6.36 -9.13
CA LEU A 296 -13.04 5.46 -9.88
C LEU A 296 -13.77 6.21 -11.00
N ASN A 297 -14.34 7.37 -10.73
CA ASN A 297 -15.01 8.15 -11.76
C ASN A 297 -14.08 8.56 -12.92
N GLU A 298 -12.79 8.79 -12.66
CA GLU A 298 -11.79 9.05 -13.69
C GLU A 298 -11.57 7.79 -14.57
N GLU A 299 -11.63 6.59 -14.00
CA GLU A 299 -11.55 5.31 -14.76
C GLU A 299 -12.81 5.06 -15.58
N LEU A 300 -14.00 5.29 -15.01
CA LEU A 300 -15.27 5.03 -15.69
C LEU A 300 -15.44 5.84 -16.98
N VAL A 301 -14.83 7.03 -17.06
CA VAL A 301 -14.86 7.88 -18.27
C VAL A 301 -14.17 7.20 -19.47
N VAL A 302 -13.15 6.39 -19.23
CA VAL A 302 -12.33 5.76 -20.28
C VAL A 302 -12.62 4.27 -20.46
N MET A 303 -13.38 3.67 -19.53
CA MET A 303 -13.81 2.27 -19.64
C MET A 303 -15.06 2.13 -20.51
N ASN A 304 -15.22 0.97 -21.11
CA ASN A 304 -16.43 0.64 -21.86
C ASN A 304 -17.57 0.27 -20.89
N PRO A 305 -18.79 0.82 -21.05
CA PRO A 305 -19.91 0.39 -20.23
C PRO A 305 -20.26 -1.09 -20.53
N LEU A 306 -20.63 -1.81 -19.48
CA LEU A 306 -21.10 -3.19 -19.62
C LEU A 306 -22.45 -3.15 -20.34
N THR A 307 -22.55 -3.82 -21.52
CA THR A 307 -23.76 -3.79 -22.32
C THR A 307 -24.87 -4.64 -21.70
N ALA A 308 -26.11 -4.20 -21.81
CA ALA A 308 -27.28 -4.89 -21.25
C ALA A 308 -27.40 -6.37 -21.77
N CYS A 309 -26.92 -6.65 -22.94
CA CYS A 309 -26.92 -8.03 -23.52
C CYS A 309 -26.07 -9.03 -22.69
N LEU A 310 -25.02 -8.53 -21.99
CA LEU A 310 -24.15 -9.34 -21.13
C LEU A 310 -24.75 -9.58 -19.73
N LEU A 311 -25.84 -8.89 -19.37
CA LEU A 311 -26.52 -9.05 -18.08
C LEU A 311 -27.50 -10.23 -18.02
N TYR A 312 -27.81 -10.83 -19.17
CA TYR A 312 -28.86 -11.88 -19.32
C TYR A 312 -28.31 -13.22 -19.79
N THR A 313 -27.03 -13.43 -19.84
CA THR A 313 -26.39 -14.71 -20.15
C THR A 313 -25.72 -15.30 -18.89
#